data_4edaa4ec97030846a8affe58c5c75cab
#
_entry.id   4edaa4ec97030846a8affe58c5c75cab
#
_cell.length_a   1.000
_cell.length_b   1.000
_cell.length_c   1.000
_cell.angle_alpha   90.00
_cell.angle_beta   90.00
_cell.angle_gamma   90.00
#
_symmetry.space_group_name_H-M   'P 1'
#
loop_
_entity.id
_entity.type
_entity.pdbx_description
1 polymer ?
#
loop_
_entity_poly.entity_id
_entity_poly.type
_entity_poly.pdbx_seq_one_letter_code
_entity_poly.pdbx_strand_id
1 'polypeptide(L)' 'MRKKEKKLVVTFHTTADAMAMEKACREHNAPGRLIPVPRSISVGCGMAWCAALEDRDRILQVLEERKIEQEDVHECML' A
#
# COMPACT_ATOMS: atom_id res chain seq x y z
N MET A 1 5.57 -23.12 7.11
CA MET A 1 4.64 -22.22 7.81
C MET A 1 5.16 -20.81 7.77
N ARG A 2 4.32 -19.87 7.37
CA ARG A 2 4.73 -18.47 7.29
C ARG A 2 4.72 -17.80 8.64
N LYS A 3 5.78 -17.09 8.95
CA LYS A 3 5.79 -16.17 10.07
C LYS A 3 5.03 -14.91 9.68
N LYS A 4 4.18 -14.43 10.55
CA LYS A 4 3.58 -13.12 10.38
C LYS A 4 4.65 -12.05 10.63
N GLU A 5 4.68 -11.06 9.74
CA GLU A 5 5.59 -9.94 9.86
C GLU A 5 4.83 -8.65 9.83
N LYS A 6 5.35 -7.63 10.50
CA LYS A 6 4.77 -6.32 10.42
C LYS A 6 5.04 -5.74 9.02
N LYS A 7 3.97 -5.37 8.34
CA LYS A 7 4.04 -4.83 6.98
C LYS A 7 3.45 -3.44 6.90
N LEU A 8 3.94 -2.68 5.94
CA LEU A 8 3.36 -1.39 5.61
C LEU A 8 2.11 -1.64 4.77
N VAL A 9 0.99 -1.03 5.16
CA VAL A 9 -0.26 -1.13 4.42
C VAL A 9 -0.79 0.27 4.15
N VAL A 10 -0.90 0.62 2.88
CA VAL A 10 -1.40 1.93 2.47
C VAL A 10 -2.82 1.76 1.94
N THR A 11 -3.77 2.44 2.55
CA THR A 11 -5.17 2.37 2.12
C THR A 11 -5.52 3.57 1.24
N PHE A 12 -6.53 3.39 0.40
CA PHE A 12 -6.95 4.39 -0.57
C PHE A 12 -8.45 4.65 -0.47
N HIS A 13 -8.86 5.85 -0.83
CA HIS A 13 -10.28 6.21 -0.84
C HIS A 13 -11.03 5.56 -1.99
N THR A 14 -10.35 5.35 -3.12
CA THR A 14 -10.99 4.81 -4.32
C THR A 14 -10.17 3.70 -4.92
N THR A 15 -10.83 2.82 -5.67
CA THR A 15 -10.17 1.76 -6.42
C THR A 15 -9.23 2.34 -7.47
N ALA A 16 -9.61 3.48 -8.06
CA ALA A 16 -8.77 4.14 -9.06
C ALA A 16 -7.41 4.52 -8.48
N ASP A 17 -7.38 5.03 -7.25
CA ASP A 17 -6.13 5.39 -6.59
C ASP A 17 -5.28 4.15 -6.30
N ALA A 18 -5.92 3.06 -5.87
CA ALA A 18 -5.21 1.81 -5.61
C ALA A 18 -4.57 1.27 -6.89
N MET A 19 -5.29 1.32 -8.00
CA MET A 19 -4.76 0.87 -9.28
C MET A 19 -3.66 1.80 -9.80
N ALA A 20 -3.79 3.10 -9.57
CA ALA A 20 -2.75 4.06 -9.92
C ALA A 20 -1.46 3.75 -9.15
N MET A 21 -1.58 3.34 -7.88
CA MET A 21 -0.43 2.95 -7.08
C MET A 21 0.25 1.71 -7.66
N GLU A 22 -0.52 0.71 -8.06
CA GLU A 22 0.04 -0.49 -8.67
C GLU A 22 0.84 -0.14 -9.92
N LYS A 23 0.26 0.67 -10.80
CA LYS A 23 0.94 1.09 -12.02
C LYS A 23 2.20 1.88 -11.72
N ALA A 24 2.11 2.83 -10.80
CA ALA A 24 3.24 3.67 -10.43
C ALA A 24 4.39 2.84 -9.86
N CYS A 25 4.10 1.90 -8.97
CA CYS A 25 5.13 1.06 -8.39
C CYS A 25 5.78 0.16 -9.44
N ARG A 26 5.02 -0.31 -10.39
CA ARG A 26 5.57 -1.10 -11.50
C ARG A 26 6.54 -0.26 -12.32
N GLU A 27 6.17 0.96 -12.64
CA GLU A 27 7.01 1.85 -13.45
C GLU A 27 8.26 2.32 -12.71
N HIS A 28 8.15 2.47 -11.40
CA HIS A 28 9.28 2.89 -10.57
C HIS A 28 10.11 1.72 -10.02
N ASN A 29 9.74 0.49 -10.34
CA ASN A 29 10.33 -0.70 -9.73
C ASN A 29 10.26 -0.66 -8.20
N ALA A 30 9.20 -0.09 -7.67
CA ALA A 30 9.00 -0.03 -6.23
C ALA A 30 8.41 -1.34 -5.72
N PRO A 31 8.78 -1.77 -4.53
CA PRO A 31 8.34 -3.07 -4.00
C PRO A 31 6.90 -3.02 -3.49
N GLY A 32 6.30 -4.21 -3.38
CA GLY A 32 4.99 -4.35 -2.81
C GLY A 32 3.98 -4.94 -3.78
N ARG A 33 2.72 -4.99 -3.34
CA ARG A 33 1.63 -5.54 -4.15
C ARG A 33 0.29 -5.06 -3.62
N LEU A 34 -0.74 -5.11 -4.46
CA LEU A 34 -2.11 -4.86 -4.02
C LEU A 34 -2.63 -6.08 -3.26
N ILE A 35 -3.31 -5.81 -2.16
CA ILE A 35 -3.96 -6.84 -1.35
C ILE A 35 -5.36 -6.34 -0.96
N PRO A 36 -6.27 -7.24 -0.58
CA PRO A 36 -7.51 -6.81 0.07
C PRO A 36 -7.16 -6.15 1.40
N VAL A 37 -7.91 -5.12 1.78
CA VAL A 37 -7.69 -4.44 3.05
C VAL A 37 -7.83 -5.44 4.19
N PRO A 38 -6.87 -5.53 5.12
CA PRO A 38 -6.96 -6.44 6.25
C PRO A 38 -8.18 -6.16 7.12
N ARG A 39 -8.70 -7.18 7.78
CA ARG A 39 -9.88 -7.04 8.63
C ARG A 39 -9.70 -6.05 9.76
N SER A 40 -8.49 -5.88 10.23
CA SER A 40 -8.18 -4.93 11.29
C SER A 40 -8.33 -3.48 10.82
N ILE A 41 -8.42 -3.27 9.51
CA ILE A 41 -8.60 -1.95 8.91
C ILE A 41 -9.90 -2.00 8.12
N SER A 42 -10.93 -1.30 8.57
CA SER A 42 -12.24 -1.36 7.90
C SER A 42 -12.54 -0.05 7.21
N VAL A 43 -11.64 0.38 6.31
CA VAL A 43 -11.75 1.66 5.63
C VAL A 43 -11.34 1.53 4.17
N GLY A 44 -11.64 2.54 3.39
CA GLY A 44 -11.16 2.66 2.03
C GLY A 44 -11.98 1.87 1.02
N CYS A 45 -11.39 1.65 -0.13
CA CYS A 45 -12.06 1.02 -1.27
C CYS A 45 -12.02 -0.52 -1.24
N GLY A 46 -11.50 -1.10 -0.18
CA GLY A 46 -11.34 -2.56 -0.07
C GLY A 46 -9.99 -3.08 -0.55
N MET A 47 -9.18 -2.24 -1.17
CA MET A 47 -7.85 -2.61 -1.65
C MET A 47 -6.79 -1.75 -0.99
N ALA A 48 -5.62 -2.33 -0.78
CA ALA A 48 -4.50 -1.64 -0.16
C ALA A 48 -3.19 -2.06 -0.81
N TRP A 49 -2.16 -1.23 -0.65
CA TRP A 49 -0.81 -1.57 -1.11
C TRP A 49 -0.01 -2.09 0.09
N CYS A 50 0.55 -3.27 -0.06
CA CYS A 50 1.33 -3.91 1.00
C CYS A 50 2.80 -3.96 0.60
N ALA A 51 3.67 -3.53 1.50
CA ALA A 51 5.12 -3.56 1.28
C ALA A 51 5.83 -3.83 2.60
N ALA A 52 7.13 -4.11 2.53
CA ALA A 52 7.92 -4.26 3.73
C ALA A 52 8.09 -2.90 4.42
N LEU A 53 8.19 -2.89 5.75
CA LEU A 53 8.37 -1.64 6.48
C LEU A 53 9.61 -0.87 6.07
N GLU A 54 10.67 -1.59 5.73
CA GLU A 54 11.92 -0.98 5.30
C GLU A 54 11.77 -0.20 3.99
N ASP A 55 10.72 -0.46 3.22
CA ASP A 55 10.46 0.20 1.96
C ASP A 55 9.53 1.41 2.10
N ARG A 56 9.20 1.78 3.32
CA ARG A 56 8.25 2.86 3.60
C ARG A 56 8.60 4.15 2.87
N ASP A 57 9.84 4.60 2.99
CA ASP A 57 10.25 5.86 2.39
C ASP A 57 10.11 5.81 0.87
N ARG A 58 10.43 4.68 0.27
CA ARG A 58 10.30 4.48 -1.16
C ARG A 58 8.84 4.56 -1.60
N ILE A 59 7.97 3.90 -0.86
CA ILE A 59 6.54 3.90 -1.16
C ILE A 59 5.95 5.29 -1.02
N LEU A 60 6.29 6.00 0.04
CA LEU A 60 5.81 7.37 0.25
C LEU A 60 6.32 8.31 -0.84
N GLN A 61 7.54 8.10 -1.30
CA GLN A 61 8.10 8.88 -2.39
C GLN A 61 7.32 8.68 -3.69
N VAL A 62 6.94 7.44 -4.01
CA VAL A 62 6.15 7.16 -5.21
C VAL A 62 4.78 7.84 -5.13
N LEU A 63 4.13 7.76 -3.98
CA LEU A 63 2.84 8.44 -3.75
C LEU A 63 2.95 9.93 -4.02
N GLU A 64 4.00 10.55 -3.51
CA GLU A 64 4.21 11.98 -3.66
C GLU A 64 4.53 12.36 -5.10
N GLU A 65 5.43 11.64 -5.74
CA GLU A 65 5.84 11.94 -7.12
C GLU A 65 4.69 11.78 -8.11
N ARG A 66 3.83 10.81 -7.89
CA ARG A 66 2.68 10.54 -8.78
C ARG A 66 1.41 11.23 -8.31
N LYS A 67 1.48 11.95 -7.19
CA LYS A 67 0.34 12.68 -6.62
C LYS A 67 -0.87 11.76 -6.42
N ILE A 68 -0.59 10.56 -5.91
CA ILE A 68 -1.64 9.59 -5.59
C ILE A 68 -2.12 9.88 -4.18
N GLU A 69 -3.43 10.06 -4.02
CA GLU A 69 -4.01 10.25 -2.69
C GLU A 69 -4.13 8.92 -1.98
N GLN A 70 -3.52 8.81 -0.82
CA GLN A 70 -3.77 7.69 0.06
C GLN A 70 -4.72 8.13 1.18
N GLU A 71 -5.50 7.18 1.69
CA GLU A 71 -6.36 7.46 2.82
C GLU A 71 -5.55 7.48 4.11
N ASP A 72 -4.77 6.44 4.32
CA ASP A 72 -3.94 6.33 5.51
C ASP A 72 -2.81 5.33 5.28
N VAL A 73 -1.85 5.36 6.19
CA VAL A 73 -0.71 4.45 6.17
C VAL A 73 -0.72 3.69 7.50
N HIS A 74 -0.76 2.37 7.40
CA HIS A 74 -0.85 1.49 8.57
C HIS A 74 0.32 0.54 8.62
N GLU A 75 0.57 0.01 9.81
CA GLU A 75 1.50 -1.11 10.01
C GLU A 75 0.69 -2.28 10.53
N CYS A 76 0.68 -3.38 9.81
CA CYS A 76 -0.13 -4.53 10.14
C CYS A 76 0.69 -5.81 10.15
N MET A 77 0.31 -6.73 11.03
CA MET A 77 0.91 -8.07 11.05
C MET A 77 0.21 -8.92 10.00
N LEU A 78 0.96 -9.31 9.01
CA LEU A 78 0.44 -10.11 7.89
C LEU A 78 1.30 -11.33 7.61
#